data_0cab91c999063f55db88b8893d387d31
#
_entry.id   0cab91c999063f55db88b8893d387d31
#
_cell.length_a   1.000
_cell.length_b   1.000
_cell.length_c   1.000
_cell.angle_alpha   90.00
_cell.angle_beta   90.00
_cell.angle_gamma   90.00
#
_symmetry.space_group_name_H-M   'P 1'
#
loop_
_entity.id
_entity.type
_entity.pdbx_description
1 polymer ?
#
loop_
_entity_poly.entity_id
_entity_poly.type
_entity_poly.pdbx_seq_one_letter_code
_entity_poly.pdbx_strand_id
1 'polypeptide(L)'
;MVIKMLVVLAAVGIGDENIRQEVICAETGFSRAAEAKDATKFLSFVDPDARFITGRVSRGREEIGQAWSGALAPDGPAMRWRPEFVEVTSDGNLAISRGPFRVTSTAEDGSVSESWGHFISTWRRNEFGEWQVLFDSGGDAGMTPTEEEVAILEAEPDCP
;
A
#
# COMPACT_ATOMS: atom_id res chain seq x y z
N MET A 1 -16.54 -16.31 52.84
CA MET A 1 -16.23 -16.97 51.53
C MET A 1 -15.99 -15.84 50.54
N VAL A 2 -14.70 -15.50 50.28
CA VAL A 2 -14.33 -14.38 49.41
C VAL A 2 -14.08 -14.96 48.00
N ILE A 3 -14.96 -14.64 47.04
CA ILE A 3 -14.80 -15.04 45.65
C ILE A 3 -13.73 -14.12 45.03
N LYS A 4 -12.55 -14.66 44.81
CA LYS A 4 -11.54 -13.97 43.99
C LYS A 4 -12.01 -14.00 42.52
N MET A 5 -12.45 -12.86 42.04
CA MET A 5 -12.73 -12.62 40.62
C MET A 5 -11.39 -12.54 39.89
N LEU A 6 -11.06 -13.58 39.13
CA LEU A 6 -9.87 -13.63 38.28
C LEU A 6 -10.18 -12.76 37.05
N VAL A 7 -9.63 -11.56 37.00
CA VAL A 7 -9.65 -10.74 35.78
C VAL A 7 -8.61 -11.33 34.83
N VAL A 8 -9.07 -12.10 33.86
CA VAL A 8 -8.25 -12.50 32.71
C VAL A 8 -8.15 -11.27 31.81
N LEU A 9 -7.09 -10.48 31.96
CA LEU A 9 -6.73 -9.53 30.91
C LEU A 9 -6.29 -10.37 29.71
N ALA A 10 -7.10 -10.35 28.67
CA ALA A 10 -6.71 -10.88 27.37
C ALA A 10 -5.49 -10.09 26.89
N ALA A 11 -4.36 -10.75 26.78
CA ALA A 11 -3.18 -10.24 26.09
C ALA A 11 -3.48 -10.26 24.57
N VAL A 12 -4.40 -9.38 24.14
CA VAL A 12 -4.60 -9.09 22.74
C VAL A 12 -3.54 -8.05 22.38
N GLY A 13 -2.56 -8.44 21.56
CA GLY A 13 -2.16 -7.53 20.56
C GLY A 13 -0.74 -7.04 20.44
N ILE A 14 0.29 -7.44 21.19
CA ILE A 14 1.67 -6.99 20.87
C ILE A 14 2.12 -7.63 19.53
N GLY A 15 1.70 -8.86 19.25
CA GLY A 15 2.01 -9.56 18.00
C GLY A 15 1.28 -8.96 16.79
N ASP A 16 -0.01 -8.68 16.93
CA ASP A 16 -0.85 -8.15 15.85
C ASP A 16 -0.45 -6.71 15.48
N GLU A 17 -0.12 -5.88 16.46
CA GLU A 17 0.32 -4.50 16.21
C GLU A 17 1.66 -4.44 15.49
N ASN A 18 2.62 -5.31 15.87
CA ASN A 18 3.91 -5.40 15.19
C ASN A 18 3.73 -5.84 13.73
N ILE A 19 2.89 -6.85 13.47
CA ILE A 19 2.62 -7.33 12.12
C ILE A 19 1.91 -6.26 11.28
N ARG A 20 0.96 -5.55 11.88
CA ARG A 20 0.30 -4.41 11.23
C ARG A 20 1.30 -3.34 10.83
N GLN A 21 2.23 -2.98 11.71
CA GLN A 21 3.30 -2.02 11.41
C GLN A 21 4.22 -2.50 10.28
N GLU A 22 4.55 -3.79 10.21
CA GLU A 22 5.30 -4.35 9.10
C GLU A 22 4.58 -4.13 7.75
N VAL A 23 3.26 -4.35 7.70
CA VAL A 23 2.47 -4.13 6.47
C VAL A 23 2.38 -2.64 6.13
N ILE A 24 2.21 -1.76 7.13
CA ILE A 24 2.26 -0.30 6.92
C ILE A 24 3.59 0.10 6.28
N CYS A 25 4.69 -0.47 6.76
CA CYS A 25 6.02 -0.19 6.21
C CYS A 25 6.24 -0.80 4.83
N ALA A 26 5.70 -1.98 4.55
CA ALA A 26 5.74 -2.58 3.23
C ALA A 26 4.97 -1.73 2.20
N GLU A 27 3.73 -1.30 2.54
CA GLU A 27 2.91 -0.44 1.69
C GLU A 27 3.58 0.92 1.45
N THR A 28 4.12 1.52 2.51
CA THR A 28 4.86 2.79 2.41
C THR A 28 6.12 2.64 1.57
N GLY A 29 6.88 1.56 1.73
CA GLY A 29 8.07 1.24 0.94
C GLY A 29 7.74 1.03 -0.54
N PHE A 30 6.62 0.39 -0.83
CA PHE A 30 6.09 0.18 -2.16
C PHE A 30 5.76 1.53 -2.85
N SER A 31 5.05 2.43 -2.15
CA SER A 31 4.80 3.79 -2.63
C SER A 31 6.10 4.58 -2.84
N ARG A 32 7.01 4.57 -1.87
CA ARG A 32 8.30 5.26 -1.98
C ARG A 32 9.14 4.79 -3.18
N ALA A 33 9.07 3.50 -3.52
CA ALA A 33 9.72 2.98 -4.73
C ALA A 33 9.13 3.58 -6.01
N ALA A 34 7.80 3.74 -6.08
CA ALA A 34 7.14 4.43 -7.19
C ALA A 34 7.46 5.93 -7.22
N GLU A 35 7.46 6.61 -6.07
CA GLU A 35 7.86 8.01 -5.93
C GLU A 35 9.29 8.24 -6.45
N ALA A 36 10.21 7.32 -6.12
CA ALA A 36 11.62 7.36 -6.56
C ALA A 36 11.83 6.89 -8.00
N LYS A 37 10.80 6.39 -8.70
CA LYS A 37 10.92 5.78 -10.03
C LYS A 37 11.85 4.54 -10.05
N ASP A 38 12.01 3.89 -8.91
CA ASP A 38 12.81 2.67 -8.78
C ASP A 38 11.98 1.42 -9.14
N ALA A 39 11.95 1.09 -10.43
CA ALA A 39 11.20 -0.06 -10.94
C ALA A 39 11.66 -1.39 -10.33
N THR A 40 12.95 -1.54 -10.04
CA THR A 40 13.51 -2.76 -9.44
C THR A 40 12.99 -2.92 -8.01
N LYS A 41 13.06 -1.87 -7.21
CA LYS A 41 12.55 -1.86 -5.85
C LYS A 41 11.04 -2.02 -5.81
N PHE A 42 10.30 -1.33 -6.69
CA PHE A 42 8.86 -1.47 -6.85
C PHE A 42 8.47 -2.94 -7.09
N LEU A 43 9.07 -3.61 -8.08
CA LEU A 43 8.79 -5.00 -8.41
C LEU A 43 9.22 -6.00 -7.33
N SER A 44 10.13 -5.63 -6.42
CA SER A 44 10.48 -6.48 -5.28
C SER A 44 9.34 -6.66 -4.30
N PHE A 45 8.44 -5.68 -4.19
CA PHE A 45 7.22 -5.78 -3.39
C PHE A 45 6.11 -6.60 -4.06
N VAL A 46 6.21 -6.88 -5.36
CA VAL A 46 5.16 -7.58 -6.11
C VAL A 46 5.33 -9.08 -5.97
N ASP A 47 4.29 -9.77 -5.50
CA ASP A 47 4.26 -11.24 -5.44
C ASP A 47 4.39 -11.85 -6.86
N PRO A 48 5.13 -12.94 -7.06
CA PRO A 48 5.22 -13.60 -8.36
C PRO A 48 3.87 -14.00 -8.98
N ASP A 49 2.86 -14.25 -8.13
CA ASP A 49 1.49 -14.58 -8.54
C ASP A 49 0.52 -13.41 -8.39
N ALA A 50 1.01 -12.17 -8.37
CA ALA A 50 0.18 -10.98 -8.17
C ALA A 50 -0.83 -10.74 -9.29
N ARG A 51 -1.92 -10.04 -8.95
CA ARG A 51 -2.95 -9.52 -9.87
C ARG A 51 -3.20 -8.05 -9.57
N PHE A 52 -2.90 -7.19 -10.53
CA PHE A 52 -3.20 -5.76 -10.44
C PHE A 52 -4.37 -5.43 -11.37
N ILE A 53 -5.36 -4.70 -10.83
CA ILE A 53 -6.61 -4.39 -11.52
C ILE A 53 -6.69 -2.87 -11.72
N THR A 54 -6.32 -2.41 -12.90
CA THR A 54 -6.36 -1.01 -13.32
C THR A 54 -7.07 -0.90 -14.69
N GLY A 55 -8.37 -1.18 -14.70
CA GLY A 55 -9.16 -1.29 -15.94
C GLY A 55 -9.01 -2.65 -16.63
N ARG A 56 -7.84 -3.25 -16.63
CA ARG A 56 -7.57 -4.65 -17.02
C ARG A 56 -6.79 -5.36 -15.92
N VAL A 57 -6.70 -6.67 -15.98
CA VAL A 57 -5.91 -7.47 -15.06
C VAL A 57 -4.51 -7.70 -15.61
N SER A 58 -3.47 -7.26 -14.90
CA SER A 58 -2.07 -7.59 -15.15
C SER A 58 -1.62 -8.67 -14.17
N ARG A 59 -0.91 -9.70 -14.64
CA ARG A 59 -0.57 -10.90 -13.89
C ARG A 59 0.94 -11.07 -13.74
N GLY A 60 1.38 -11.24 -12.50
CA GLY A 60 2.80 -11.43 -12.18
C GLY A 60 3.65 -10.20 -12.45
N ARG A 61 4.91 -10.29 -12.06
CA ARG A 61 5.85 -9.15 -12.11
C ARG A 61 6.08 -8.61 -13.51
N GLU A 62 6.08 -9.47 -14.53
CA GLU A 62 6.36 -9.06 -15.90
C GLU A 62 5.26 -8.17 -16.47
N GLU A 63 3.99 -8.66 -16.48
CA GLU A 63 2.86 -7.86 -17.00
C GLU A 63 2.62 -6.61 -16.16
N ILE A 64 2.80 -6.70 -14.83
CA ILE A 64 2.68 -5.56 -13.93
C ILE A 64 3.77 -4.53 -14.21
N GLY A 65 5.02 -4.96 -14.39
CA GLY A 65 6.13 -4.07 -14.74
C GLY A 65 5.91 -3.37 -16.09
N GLN A 66 5.38 -4.09 -17.09
CA GLN A 66 5.01 -3.50 -18.37
C GLN A 66 3.88 -2.47 -18.22
N ALA A 67 2.83 -2.79 -17.45
CA ALA A 67 1.69 -1.90 -17.23
C ALA A 67 2.09 -0.61 -16.48
N TRP A 68 3.05 -0.71 -15.56
CA TRP A 68 3.54 0.40 -14.74
C TRP A 68 4.75 1.14 -15.34
N SER A 69 5.29 0.68 -16.48
CA SER A 69 6.51 1.25 -17.08
C SER A 69 6.42 2.76 -17.34
N GLY A 70 5.26 3.26 -17.79
CA GLY A 70 5.05 4.69 -17.99
C GLY A 70 5.01 5.49 -16.68
N ALA A 71 4.36 4.94 -15.64
CA ALA A 71 4.30 5.59 -14.33
C ALA A 71 5.67 5.58 -13.62
N LEU A 72 6.49 4.56 -13.87
CA LEU A 72 7.83 4.40 -13.31
C LEU A 72 8.93 5.03 -14.18
N ALA A 73 8.60 5.59 -15.34
CA ALA A 73 9.55 6.33 -16.16
C ALA A 73 9.99 7.63 -15.45
N PRO A 74 11.22 8.13 -15.68
CA PRO A 74 11.71 9.37 -15.05
C PRO A 74 10.83 10.60 -15.27
N ASP A 75 10.17 10.66 -16.44
CA ASP A 75 9.23 11.70 -16.85
C ASP A 75 7.76 11.33 -16.63
N GLY A 76 7.51 10.17 -16.03
CA GLY A 76 6.15 9.72 -15.69
C GLY A 76 5.52 10.55 -14.57
N PRO A 77 4.18 10.44 -14.40
CA PRO A 77 3.47 11.18 -13.34
C PRO A 77 4.03 10.86 -11.96
N ALA A 78 4.02 11.85 -11.06
CA ALA A 78 4.35 11.61 -9.67
C ALA A 78 3.17 10.89 -9.00
N MET A 79 3.44 9.76 -8.39
CA MET A 79 2.45 8.95 -7.69
C MET A 79 2.85 8.79 -6.23
N ARG A 80 1.89 8.97 -5.33
CA ARG A 80 2.06 8.78 -3.89
C ARG A 80 0.81 8.17 -3.29
N TRP A 81 0.98 7.21 -2.42
CA TRP A 81 -0.10 6.65 -1.60
C TRP A 81 0.41 6.29 -0.21
N ARG A 82 -0.50 6.27 0.76
CA ARG A 82 -0.20 5.89 2.15
C ARG A 82 -1.35 5.08 2.73
N PRO A 83 -1.06 4.07 3.55
CA PRO A 83 -2.11 3.30 4.19
C PRO A 83 -2.81 4.14 5.28
N GLU A 84 -4.13 4.18 5.19
CA GLU A 84 -5.04 4.69 6.21
C GLU A 84 -5.43 3.57 7.17
N PHE A 85 -5.53 2.36 6.61
CA PHE A 85 -6.12 1.22 7.28
C PHE A 85 -5.38 -0.05 6.88
N VAL A 86 -5.05 -0.88 7.87
CA VAL A 86 -4.43 -2.20 7.69
C VAL A 86 -5.10 -3.20 8.62
N GLU A 87 -5.56 -4.33 8.09
CA GLU A 87 -6.02 -5.48 8.86
C GLU A 87 -5.25 -6.73 8.47
N VAL A 88 -4.92 -7.55 9.46
CA VAL A 88 -4.10 -8.75 9.31
C VAL A 88 -4.91 -9.97 9.73
N THR A 89 -4.77 -11.09 9.01
CA THR A 89 -5.39 -12.36 9.41
C THR A 89 -4.78 -12.91 10.69
N SER A 90 -5.54 -13.71 11.43
CA SER A 90 -5.12 -14.26 12.73
C SER A 90 -3.87 -15.16 12.68
N ASP A 91 -3.53 -15.69 11.51
CA ASP A 91 -2.31 -16.47 11.27
C ASP A 91 -1.10 -15.61 10.90
N GLY A 92 -1.30 -14.27 10.74
CA GLY A 92 -0.25 -13.31 10.42
C GLY A 92 0.34 -13.43 9.00
N ASN A 93 -0.34 -14.10 8.06
CA ASN A 93 0.20 -14.39 6.73
C ASN A 93 -0.47 -13.63 5.58
N LEU A 94 -1.66 -13.07 5.83
CA LEU A 94 -2.39 -12.23 4.89
C LEU A 94 -2.78 -10.92 5.57
N ALA A 95 -2.76 -9.85 4.79
CA ALA A 95 -3.24 -8.54 5.24
C ALA A 95 -3.94 -7.81 4.09
N ILE A 96 -4.83 -6.91 4.46
CA ILE A 96 -5.42 -5.94 3.56
C ILE A 96 -4.98 -4.54 3.99
N SER A 97 -4.64 -3.70 3.02
CA SER A 97 -4.28 -2.31 3.18
C SER A 97 -5.16 -1.45 2.28
N ARG A 98 -5.59 -0.29 2.76
CA ARG A 98 -6.36 0.70 2.01
C ARG A 98 -5.94 2.09 2.42
N GLY A 99 -6.02 3.03 1.50
CA GLY A 99 -5.78 4.44 1.80
C GLY A 99 -5.90 5.33 0.57
N PRO A 100 -5.68 6.64 0.73
CA PRO A 100 -5.67 7.59 -0.37
C PRO A 100 -4.44 7.43 -1.25
N PHE A 101 -4.61 7.70 -2.54
CA PHE A 101 -3.52 7.95 -3.48
C PHE A 101 -3.70 9.30 -4.18
N ARG A 102 -2.59 9.88 -4.62
CA ARG A 102 -2.54 11.04 -5.50
C ARG A 102 -1.64 10.75 -6.70
N VAL A 103 -2.12 11.11 -7.88
CA VAL A 103 -1.35 11.15 -9.12
C VAL A 103 -1.24 12.60 -9.55
N THR A 104 -0.01 13.10 -9.70
CA THR A 104 0.28 14.45 -10.16
C THR A 104 0.92 14.37 -11.54
N SER A 105 0.33 15.00 -12.52
CA SER A 105 0.82 15.08 -13.88
C SER A 105 1.13 16.53 -14.27
N THR A 106 2.24 16.72 -14.99
CA THR A 106 2.62 18.01 -15.54
C THR A 106 2.54 17.92 -17.06
N ALA A 107 1.73 18.79 -17.68
CA ALA A 107 1.59 18.87 -19.12
C ALA A 107 2.79 19.62 -19.75
N GLU A 108 2.94 19.52 -21.08
CA GLU A 108 4.03 20.21 -21.82
C GLU A 108 4.03 21.73 -21.66
N ASP A 109 2.86 22.35 -21.43
CA ASP A 109 2.70 23.77 -21.17
C ASP A 109 3.03 24.17 -19.72
N GLY A 110 3.45 23.20 -18.88
CA GLY A 110 3.76 23.40 -17.46
C GLY A 110 2.54 23.40 -16.55
N SER A 111 1.33 23.18 -17.06
CA SER A 111 0.16 23.05 -16.21
C SER A 111 0.21 21.76 -15.39
N VAL A 112 -0.20 21.84 -14.11
CA VAL A 112 -0.19 20.71 -13.18
C VAL A 112 -1.63 20.28 -12.93
N SER A 113 -1.89 19.00 -12.99
CA SER A 113 -3.15 18.38 -12.63
C SER A 113 -2.95 17.31 -11.58
N GLU A 114 -3.88 17.18 -10.65
CA GLU A 114 -3.91 16.14 -9.63
C GLU A 114 -5.18 15.29 -9.78
N SER A 115 -5.02 14.00 -9.58
CA SER A 115 -6.12 13.05 -9.47
C SER A 115 -5.96 12.27 -8.17
N TRP A 116 -7.02 12.22 -7.38
CA TRP A 116 -7.07 11.52 -6.11
C TRP A 116 -8.01 10.32 -6.21
N GLY A 117 -7.75 9.30 -5.42
CA GLY A 117 -8.58 8.11 -5.29
C GLY A 117 -8.14 7.27 -4.10
N HIS A 118 -8.71 6.05 -4.01
CA HIS A 118 -8.33 5.08 -3.00
C HIS A 118 -7.72 3.85 -3.65
N PHE A 119 -6.67 3.34 -3.04
CA PHE A 119 -6.15 2.01 -3.35
C PHE A 119 -6.66 0.99 -2.35
N ILE A 120 -6.63 -0.27 -2.74
CA ILE A 120 -6.80 -1.42 -1.89
C ILE A 120 -5.80 -2.49 -2.32
N SER A 121 -4.94 -2.92 -1.40
CA SER A 121 -3.93 -3.94 -1.64
C SER A 121 -4.16 -5.12 -0.70
N THR A 122 -3.97 -6.33 -1.21
CA THR A 122 -3.86 -7.53 -0.37
C THR A 122 -2.41 -7.96 -0.35
N TRP A 123 -1.86 -8.12 0.83
CA TRP A 123 -0.49 -8.50 1.11
C TRP A 123 -0.40 -9.95 1.55
N ARG A 124 0.59 -10.66 1.07
CA ARG A 124 0.91 -12.03 1.48
C ARG A 124 2.34 -12.11 1.97
N ARG A 125 2.56 -12.78 3.09
CA ARG A 125 3.92 -13.07 3.57
C ARG A 125 4.49 -14.24 2.78
N ASN A 126 5.68 -14.07 2.21
CA ASN A 126 6.36 -15.13 1.47
C ASN A 126 7.11 -16.10 2.44
N GLU A 127 7.74 -17.13 1.89
CA GLU A 127 8.50 -18.13 2.65
C GLU A 127 9.72 -17.56 3.39
N PHE A 128 10.19 -16.36 3.02
CA PHE A 128 11.29 -15.66 3.69
C PHE A 128 10.79 -14.68 4.76
N GLY A 129 9.48 -14.61 4.99
CA GLY A 129 8.86 -13.70 5.95
C GLY A 129 8.65 -12.28 5.44
N GLU A 130 8.88 -12.01 4.14
CA GLU A 130 8.70 -10.70 3.53
C GLU A 130 7.27 -10.51 3.04
N TRP A 131 6.73 -9.29 3.20
CA TRP A 131 5.43 -8.93 2.70
C TRP A 131 5.50 -8.57 1.20
N GLN A 132 4.65 -9.20 0.40
CA GLN A 132 4.51 -8.92 -1.03
C GLN A 132 3.04 -8.71 -1.39
N VAL A 133 2.78 -7.72 -2.23
CA VAL A 133 1.43 -7.42 -2.70
C VAL A 133 0.97 -8.49 -3.68
N LEU A 134 -0.16 -9.11 -3.35
CA LEU A 134 -0.78 -10.19 -4.13
C LEU A 134 -1.91 -9.68 -5.02
N PHE A 135 -2.78 -8.83 -4.48
CA PHE A 135 -3.82 -8.14 -5.25
C PHE A 135 -3.73 -6.65 -4.99
N ASP A 136 -3.86 -5.86 -6.05
CA ASP A 136 -3.90 -4.41 -5.98
C ASP A 136 -4.96 -3.86 -6.93
N SER A 137 -5.65 -2.83 -6.46
CA SER A 137 -6.63 -2.09 -7.25
C SER A 137 -6.71 -0.65 -6.78
N GLY A 138 -6.81 0.28 -7.73
CA GLY A 138 -7.14 1.67 -7.47
C GLY A 138 -8.54 2.01 -8.02
N GLY A 139 -9.28 2.81 -7.28
CA GLY A 139 -10.62 3.26 -7.64
C GLY A 139 -10.88 4.70 -7.25
N ASP A 140 -12.11 5.15 -7.52
CA ASP A 140 -12.59 6.50 -7.19
C ASP A 140 -11.73 7.64 -7.76
N ALA A 141 -11.05 7.40 -8.88
CA ALA A 141 -10.18 8.39 -9.51
C ALA A 141 -10.97 9.68 -9.83
N GLY A 142 -10.42 10.84 -9.41
CA GLY A 142 -11.08 12.14 -9.54
C GLY A 142 -11.93 12.53 -8.33
N MET A 143 -11.86 11.81 -7.22
CA MET A 143 -12.47 12.25 -5.95
C MET A 143 -11.85 13.55 -5.44
N THR A 144 -12.60 14.27 -4.61
CA THR A 144 -12.07 15.40 -3.83
C THR A 144 -11.63 14.86 -2.47
N PRO A 145 -10.34 14.97 -2.10
CA PRO A 145 -9.86 14.44 -0.83
C PRO A 145 -10.40 15.26 0.35
N THR A 146 -10.57 14.62 1.48
CA THR A 146 -10.80 15.28 2.77
C THR A 146 -9.47 15.80 3.34
N GLU A 147 -9.55 16.70 4.34
CA GLU A 147 -8.35 17.20 5.05
C GLU A 147 -7.59 16.03 5.74
N GLU A 148 -8.32 15.03 6.23
CA GLU A 148 -7.74 13.85 6.87
C GLU A 148 -6.96 12.99 5.86
N GLU A 149 -7.51 12.75 4.67
CA GLU A 149 -6.84 12.00 3.60
C GLU A 149 -5.58 12.73 3.09
N VAL A 150 -5.64 14.06 3.01
CA VAL A 150 -4.44 14.85 2.70
C VAL A 150 -3.38 14.67 3.80
N ALA A 151 -3.78 14.76 5.08
CA ALA A 151 -2.85 14.57 6.20
C ALA A 151 -2.24 13.16 6.22
N ILE A 152 -3.03 12.10 5.94
CA ILE A 152 -2.55 10.72 5.83
C ILE A 152 -1.52 10.61 4.70
N LEU A 153 -1.82 11.17 3.53
CA LEU A 153 -0.93 11.09 2.37
C LEU A 153 0.41 11.80 2.62
N GLU A 154 0.40 12.93 3.32
CA GLU A 154 1.62 13.70 3.62
C GLU A 154 2.37 13.18 4.85
N ALA A 155 1.79 12.25 5.60
CA ALA A 155 2.47 11.61 6.73
C ALA A 155 3.66 10.76 6.25
N GLU A 156 4.72 10.76 7.06
CA GLU A 156 5.87 9.87 6.88
C GLU A 156 5.86 8.86 8.05
N PRO A 157 5.33 7.65 7.83
CA PRO A 157 5.36 6.60 8.84
C PRO A 157 6.79 6.28 9.26
N ASP A 158 6.97 5.98 10.57
CA ASP A 158 8.25 5.54 11.11
C ASP A 158 8.54 4.11 10.62
N CYS A 159 9.25 4.04 9.50
CA CYS A 159 9.61 2.81 8.82
C CYS A 159 11.12 2.80 8.56
N PRO A 160 11.80 1.64 8.84
CA PRO A 160 13.23 1.49 8.60
C PRO A 160 13.63 1.61 7.14
#